data_c147784668254af4692917283d276446
#
_entry.id   c147784668254af4692917283d276446
#
_cell.length_a   1.000
_cell.length_b   1.000
_cell.length_c   1.000
_cell.angle_alpha   90.00
_cell.angle_beta   90.00
_cell.angle_gamma   90.00
#
_symmetry.space_group_name_H-M   'P 1'
#
loop_
_entity.id
_entity.type
_entity.pdbx_description
1 polymer ?
#
loop_
_entity_poly.entity_id
_entity_poly.type
_entity_poly.pdbx_seq_one_letter_code
_entity_poly.pdbx_strand_id
1 'polypeptide(L)'
;MGQKMRVRAAAILIHKDQILLTEFCGGKYYNFTGGGIEENETAKQALAREVLEEAGLTVAVGELVFTLEYEPKSCDCYYGNSPGISLFFRCYLDTNTPTQASSCPDTSPDDPSITAITKWIPLSELHQINFVPKIYESLMKYIETGVFFPSFWETHIHEELR
;
A
#
# COMPACT_ATOMS: atom_id res chain seq x y z
N MET A 1 27.90 7.83 5.06
CA MET A 1 27.06 7.30 3.96
C MET A 1 25.71 7.96 4.04
N GLY A 2 25.25 8.57 2.96
CA GLY A 2 23.90 9.15 2.93
C GLY A 2 22.84 8.05 3.05
N GLN A 3 21.77 8.31 3.80
CA GLN A 3 20.63 7.41 3.91
C GLN A 3 19.95 7.29 2.53
N LYS A 4 19.84 6.07 2.01
CA LYS A 4 19.24 5.83 0.70
C LYS A 4 17.73 6.02 0.79
N MET A 5 17.16 6.90 -0.01
CA MET A 5 15.72 7.07 -0.12
C MET A 5 15.09 5.80 -0.72
N ARG A 6 14.05 5.30 -0.08
CA ARG A 6 13.28 4.15 -0.57
C ARG A 6 12.16 4.63 -1.49
N VAL A 7 12.07 4.03 -2.67
CA VAL A 7 10.94 4.26 -3.58
C VAL A 7 10.12 2.98 -3.68
N ARG A 8 8.80 3.10 -3.44
CA ARG A 8 7.89 1.95 -3.55
C ARG A 8 6.69 2.29 -4.44
N ALA A 9 6.09 1.26 -5.02
CA ALA A 9 4.81 1.33 -5.71
C ALA A 9 3.73 0.62 -4.89
N ALA A 10 2.53 1.19 -4.83
CA ALA A 10 1.41 0.69 -4.04
C ALA A 10 0.11 0.71 -4.83
N ALA A 11 -0.75 -0.29 -4.59
CA ALA A 11 -1.97 -0.53 -5.35
C ALA A 11 -3.20 0.07 -4.66
N ILE A 12 -3.95 0.88 -5.38
CA ILE A 12 -5.35 1.16 -5.08
C ILE A 12 -6.19 0.19 -5.90
N LEU A 13 -6.42 -0.99 -5.33
CA LEU A 13 -7.19 -2.06 -5.98
C LEU A 13 -8.52 -2.23 -5.28
N ILE A 14 -9.59 -1.85 -5.97
CA ILE A 14 -10.96 -1.89 -5.46
C ILE A 14 -11.79 -2.82 -6.34
N HIS A 15 -12.49 -3.76 -5.72
CA HIS A 15 -13.36 -4.71 -6.37
C HIS A 15 -14.58 -5.02 -5.49
N LYS A 16 -15.80 -4.91 -6.01
CA LYS A 16 -17.07 -5.20 -5.32
C LYS A 16 -17.17 -4.53 -3.93
N ASP A 17 -16.95 -3.21 -3.89
CA ASP A 17 -16.98 -2.40 -2.66
C ASP A 17 -15.98 -2.83 -1.57
N GLN A 18 -14.92 -3.52 -1.96
CA GLN A 18 -13.79 -3.89 -1.11
C GLN A 18 -12.48 -3.35 -1.69
N ILE A 19 -11.55 -3.01 -0.82
CA ILE A 19 -10.18 -2.64 -1.18
C ILE A 19 -9.21 -3.72 -0.72
N LEU A 20 -8.19 -4.00 -1.54
CA LEU A 20 -7.11 -4.89 -1.17
C LEU A 20 -6.09 -4.15 -0.32
N LEU A 21 -5.86 -4.63 0.90
CA LEU A 21 -4.88 -4.09 1.83
C LEU A 21 -4.03 -5.21 2.42
N THR A 22 -2.83 -4.87 2.86
CA THR A 22 -1.96 -5.74 3.64
C THR A 22 -2.13 -5.44 5.13
N GLU A 23 -2.56 -6.44 5.88
CA GLU A 23 -2.68 -6.42 7.34
C GLU A 23 -1.34 -6.77 7.96
N PHE A 24 -0.88 -5.99 8.91
CA PHE A 24 0.37 -6.21 9.62
C PHE A 24 0.14 -6.51 11.11
N CYS A 25 0.98 -7.42 11.63
CA CYS A 25 1.02 -7.77 13.06
C CYS A 25 -0.36 -8.09 13.66
N GLY A 26 -1.15 -8.91 12.95
CA GLY A 26 -2.46 -9.35 13.44
C GLY A 26 -3.50 -8.23 13.55
N GLY A 27 -3.48 -7.28 12.63
CA GLY A 27 -4.43 -6.16 12.57
C GLY A 27 -3.99 -4.90 13.33
N LYS A 28 -2.73 -4.84 13.76
CA LYS A 28 -2.20 -3.64 14.42
C LYS A 28 -2.26 -2.41 13.51
N TYR A 29 -1.99 -2.61 12.22
CA TYR A 29 -2.19 -1.60 11.18
C TYR A 29 -2.38 -2.25 9.80
N TYR A 30 -2.90 -1.46 8.86
CA TYR A 30 -3.15 -1.85 7.48
C TYR A 30 -2.54 -0.85 6.53
N ASN A 31 -1.99 -1.32 5.42
CA ASN A 31 -1.40 -0.48 4.39
C ASN A 31 -1.80 -0.98 3.00
N PHE A 32 -1.60 -0.16 2.00
CA PHE A 32 -1.76 -0.56 0.61
C PHE A 32 -0.76 -1.66 0.23
N THR A 33 -1.26 -2.69 -0.45
CA THR A 33 -0.44 -3.76 -1.01
C THR A 33 0.56 -3.20 -2.02
N GLY A 34 1.80 -3.65 -1.95
CA GLY A 34 2.88 -3.20 -2.83
C GLY A 34 4.23 -3.16 -2.13
N GLY A 35 5.28 -2.84 -2.87
CA GLY A 35 6.65 -2.91 -2.36
C GLY A 35 7.66 -2.04 -3.09
N GLY A 36 8.93 -2.31 -2.82
CA GLY A 36 10.05 -1.56 -3.40
C GLY A 36 10.20 -1.79 -4.89
N ILE A 37 10.63 -0.76 -5.59
CA ILE A 37 11.00 -0.86 -7.00
C ILE A 37 12.42 -1.41 -7.07
N GLU A 38 12.63 -2.51 -7.79
CA GLU A 38 13.91 -3.16 -7.97
C GLU A 38 14.65 -2.62 -9.20
N GLU A 39 15.91 -3.02 -9.33
CA GLU A 39 16.71 -2.66 -10.51
C GLU A 39 16.10 -3.26 -11.79
N ASN A 40 16.13 -2.48 -12.86
CA ASN A 40 15.63 -2.86 -14.19
C ASN A 40 14.11 -3.07 -14.32
N GLU A 41 13.31 -2.62 -13.38
CA GLU A 41 11.85 -2.60 -13.52
C GLU A 41 11.29 -1.17 -13.39
N THR A 42 10.16 -0.94 -14.03
CA THR A 42 9.37 0.28 -13.84
C THR A 42 8.49 0.17 -12.59
N ALA A 43 8.00 1.29 -12.07
CA ALA A 43 7.08 1.30 -10.93
C ALA A 43 5.84 0.42 -11.17
N LYS A 44 5.31 0.42 -12.41
CA LYS A 44 4.15 -0.42 -12.75
C LYS A 44 4.48 -1.91 -12.81
N GLN A 45 5.67 -2.27 -13.26
CA GLN A 45 6.15 -3.67 -13.26
C GLN A 45 6.38 -4.15 -11.83
N ALA A 46 7.05 -3.34 -11.00
CA ALA A 46 7.21 -3.61 -9.57
C ALA A 46 5.86 -3.87 -8.90
N LEU A 47 4.89 -3.00 -9.13
CA LEU A 47 3.58 -3.13 -8.50
C LEU A 47 2.83 -4.39 -8.94
N ALA A 48 2.86 -4.73 -10.23
CA ALA A 48 2.23 -5.96 -10.72
C ALA A 48 2.89 -7.21 -10.11
N ARG A 49 4.22 -7.21 -9.97
CA ARG A 49 4.99 -8.28 -9.31
C ARG A 49 4.60 -8.41 -7.84
N GLU A 50 4.60 -7.31 -7.09
CA GLU A 50 4.29 -7.29 -5.65
C GLU A 50 2.85 -7.79 -5.37
N VAL A 51 1.87 -7.33 -6.15
CA VAL A 51 0.48 -7.80 -5.99
C VAL A 51 0.36 -9.29 -6.28
N LEU A 52 1.10 -9.80 -7.27
CA LEU A 52 1.12 -11.24 -7.55
C LEU A 52 1.78 -12.03 -6.41
N GLU A 53 2.91 -11.56 -5.89
CA GLU A 53 3.65 -12.20 -4.80
C GLU A 53 2.88 -12.18 -3.48
N GLU A 54 2.32 -11.04 -3.08
CA GLU A 54 1.64 -10.86 -1.81
C GLU A 54 0.19 -11.41 -1.80
N ALA A 55 -0.53 -11.30 -2.92
CA ALA A 55 -1.95 -11.62 -2.98
C ALA A 55 -2.31 -12.75 -3.95
N GLY A 56 -1.38 -13.21 -4.78
CA GLY A 56 -1.68 -14.19 -5.83
C GLY A 56 -2.59 -13.65 -6.94
N LEU A 57 -2.71 -12.33 -7.08
CA LEU A 57 -3.61 -11.68 -8.02
C LEU A 57 -2.85 -11.08 -9.20
N THR A 58 -3.39 -11.25 -10.40
CA THR A 58 -2.89 -10.55 -11.59
C THR A 58 -3.69 -9.29 -11.83
N VAL A 59 -3.00 -8.17 -12.01
CA VAL A 59 -3.61 -6.84 -12.16
C VAL A 59 -3.07 -6.09 -13.36
N ALA A 60 -3.92 -5.28 -13.98
CA ALA A 60 -3.52 -4.22 -14.87
C ALA A 60 -3.28 -2.95 -14.04
N VAL A 61 -2.07 -2.39 -14.14
CA VAL A 61 -1.70 -1.16 -13.43
C VAL A 61 -2.05 0.04 -14.29
N GLY A 62 -2.97 0.85 -13.82
CA GLY A 62 -3.50 2.03 -14.50
C GLY A 62 -2.72 3.31 -14.22
N GLU A 63 -3.47 4.37 -13.90
CA GLU A 63 -2.93 5.72 -13.68
C GLU A 63 -2.31 5.88 -12.29
N LEU A 64 -1.32 6.78 -12.21
CA LEU A 64 -0.82 7.29 -10.94
C LEU A 64 -1.88 8.21 -10.33
N VAL A 65 -2.33 7.90 -9.11
CA VAL A 65 -3.38 8.64 -8.42
C VAL A 65 -2.78 9.73 -7.54
N PHE A 66 -1.83 9.37 -6.71
CA PHE A 66 -1.11 10.30 -5.85
C PHE A 66 0.28 9.78 -5.47
N THR A 67 1.07 10.66 -4.90
CA THR A 67 2.40 10.39 -4.37
C THR A 67 2.44 10.80 -2.90
N LEU A 68 3.09 10.00 -2.08
CA LEU A 68 3.29 10.28 -0.68
C LEU A 68 4.77 10.26 -0.35
N GLU A 69 5.27 11.34 0.23
CA GLU A 69 6.58 11.40 0.85
C GLU A 69 6.46 11.20 2.37
N TYR A 70 7.34 10.43 2.95
CA TYR A 70 7.42 10.28 4.39
C TYR A 70 8.85 10.37 4.89
N GLU A 71 9.00 10.98 6.06
CA GLU A 71 10.26 11.13 6.76
C GLU A 71 10.13 10.50 8.16
N PRO A 72 10.76 9.34 8.42
CA PRO A 72 10.73 8.72 9.74
C PRO A 72 11.62 9.50 10.70
N LYS A 73 11.08 9.95 11.84
CA LYS A 73 11.82 10.71 12.85
C LYS A 73 12.43 9.87 13.97
N SER A 74 12.01 8.60 14.13
CA SER A 74 12.55 7.67 15.12
C SER A 74 12.07 6.24 14.89
N CYS A 75 12.64 5.31 15.66
CA CYS A 75 12.68 3.88 15.38
C CYS A 75 11.43 3.04 15.61
N ASP A 76 10.28 3.59 15.94
CA ASP A 76 9.05 2.82 16.15
C ASP A 76 8.16 2.79 14.89
N CYS A 77 8.72 3.04 13.72
CA CYS A 77 7.91 3.20 12.55
C CYS A 77 7.67 1.90 11.79
N TYR A 78 6.45 1.73 11.35
CA TYR A 78 5.98 0.62 10.54
C TYR A 78 6.59 0.58 9.13
N TYR A 79 7.25 1.65 8.70
CA TYR A 79 7.87 1.78 7.37
C TYR A 79 9.40 1.72 7.40
N GLY A 80 10.02 1.37 8.54
CA GLY A 80 11.47 1.39 8.71
C GLY A 80 12.02 2.81 8.91
N ASN A 81 13.35 2.90 9.01
CA ASN A 81 14.04 4.14 9.39
C ASN A 81 14.51 4.98 8.18
N SER A 82 14.15 4.59 6.96
CA SER A 82 14.58 5.27 5.76
C SER A 82 13.48 6.20 5.22
N PRO A 83 13.81 7.44 4.84
CA PRO A 83 12.87 8.29 4.15
C PRO A 83 12.47 7.65 2.83
N GLY A 84 11.28 7.94 2.34
CA GLY A 84 10.82 7.32 1.13
C GLY A 84 9.71 8.06 0.41
N ILE A 85 9.52 7.65 -0.83
CA ILE A 85 8.42 8.08 -1.69
C ILE A 85 7.63 6.85 -2.08
N SER A 86 6.32 6.90 -1.91
CA SER A 86 5.38 5.90 -2.40
C SER A 86 4.55 6.45 -3.55
N LEU A 87 4.48 5.68 -4.62
CA LEU A 87 3.69 5.97 -5.82
C LEU A 87 2.44 5.10 -5.80
N PHE A 88 1.26 5.71 -5.72
CA PHE A 88 -0.01 5.00 -5.62
C PHE A 88 -0.72 4.96 -6.96
N PHE A 89 -0.91 3.75 -7.50
CA PHE A 89 -1.55 3.53 -8.78
C PHE A 89 -2.92 2.89 -8.63
N ARG A 90 -3.88 3.34 -9.43
CA ARG A 90 -5.12 2.60 -9.61
C ARG A 90 -4.82 1.27 -10.31
N CYS A 91 -5.30 0.17 -9.72
CA CYS A 91 -5.16 -1.16 -10.29
C CYS A 91 -6.52 -1.78 -10.57
N TYR A 92 -6.54 -2.64 -11.58
CA TYR A 92 -7.74 -3.35 -12.03
C TYR A 92 -7.44 -4.85 -12.07
N LEU A 93 -8.32 -5.68 -11.51
CA LEU A 93 -8.18 -7.13 -11.62
C LEU A 93 -8.22 -7.58 -13.06
N ASP A 94 -7.35 -8.49 -13.43
CA ASP A 94 -7.52 -9.24 -14.66
C ASP A 94 -8.74 -10.15 -14.52
N THR A 95 -9.67 -10.05 -15.45
CA THR A 95 -10.95 -10.78 -15.45
C THR A 95 -10.80 -12.30 -15.48
N ASN A 96 -9.63 -12.80 -15.84
CA ASN A 96 -9.30 -14.22 -15.89
C ASN A 96 -8.69 -14.77 -14.60
N THR A 97 -8.48 -13.94 -13.58
CA THR A 97 -7.84 -14.32 -12.33
C THR A 97 -8.87 -14.66 -11.26
N PRO A 98 -8.64 -15.69 -10.41
CA PRO A 98 -9.46 -15.91 -9.24
C PRO A 98 -9.50 -14.65 -8.36
N THR A 99 -10.70 -14.23 -7.96
CA THR A 99 -10.87 -13.01 -7.15
C THR A 99 -10.54 -13.21 -5.67
N GLN A 100 -10.23 -14.43 -5.29
CA GLN A 100 -9.87 -14.77 -3.91
C GLN A 100 -8.38 -14.52 -3.71
N ALA A 101 -8.05 -13.51 -2.91
CA ALA A 101 -6.68 -13.28 -2.48
C ALA A 101 -6.21 -14.52 -1.70
N SER A 102 -5.15 -15.14 -2.17
CA SER A 102 -4.47 -16.16 -1.39
C SER A 102 -3.64 -15.44 -0.34
N SER A 103 -3.92 -15.66 0.93
CA SER A 103 -3.06 -15.18 2.00
C SER A 103 -1.71 -15.90 1.91
N CYS A 104 -0.74 -15.28 1.26
CA CYS A 104 0.64 -15.68 1.42
C CYS A 104 1.16 -14.92 2.63
N PRO A 105 1.57 -15.58 3.72
CA PRO A 105 2.21 -14.88 4.82
C PRO A 105 3.56 -14.38 4.32
N ASP A 106 3.64 -13.09 4.04
CA ASP A 106 4.92 -12.45 3.82
C ASP A 106 5.54 -12.16 5.19
N THR A 107 6.70 -12.77 5.42
CA THR A 107 7.55 -12.36 6.53
C THR A 107 8.52 -11.35 5.96
N SER A 108 8.50 -10.12 6.51
CA SER A 108 9.53 -9.16 6.15
C SER A 108 10.91 -9.81 6.27
N PRO A 109 11.74 -9.84 5.21
CA PRO A 109 13.06 -10.43 5.28
C PRO A 109 13.96 -9.73 6.32
N ASP A 110 13.65 -8.48 6.68
CA ASP A 110 14.40 -7.69 7.65
C ASP A 110 13.97 -7.93 9.10
N ASP A 111 12.74 -8.40 9.33
CA ASP A 111 12.22 -8.74 10.66
C ASP A 111 11.18 -9.87 10.57
N PRO A 112 11.58 -11.13 10.89
CA PRO A 112 10.68 -12.28 10.84
C PRO A 112 9.53 -12.22 11.88
N SER A 113 9.55 -11.29 12.83
CA SER A 113 8.44 -11.07 13.78
C SER A 113 7.30 -10.28 13.17
N ILE A 114 7.53 -9.60 12.04
CA ILE A 114 6.49 -8.86 11.31
C ILE A 114 5.74 -9.83 10.41
N THR A 115 4.48 -10.07 10.73
CA THR A 115 3.57 -10.85 9.88
C THR A 115 2.76 -9.94 9.00
N ALA A 116 2.62 -10.28 7.72
CA ALA A 116 1.84 -9.54 6.76
C ALA A 116 0.88 -10.49 6.04
N ILE A 117 -0.38 -10.12 5.92
CA ILE A 117 -1.41 -10.91 5.23
C ILE A 117 -2.25 -9.97 4.38
N THR A 118 -2.36 -10.27 3.08
CA THR A 118 -3.19 -9.48 2.17
C THR A 118 -4.66 -9.91 2.28
N LYS A 119 -5.54 -8.94 2.44
CA LYS A 119 -6.99 -9.13 2.64
C LYS A 119 -7.83 -8.14 1.84
N TRP A 120 -9.01 -8.57 1.45
CA TRP A 120 -10.08 -7.69 0.99
C TRP A 120 -10.81 -7.09 2.18
N ILE A 121 -10.79 -5.77 2.30
CA ILE A 121 -11.46 -5.03 3.38
C ILE A 121 -12.65 -4.27 2.78
N PRO A 122 -13.87 -4.43 3.31
CA PRO A 122 -15.01 -3.63 2.89
C PRO A 122 -14.73 -2.13 3.05
N LEU A 123 -15.06 -1.33 2.04
CA LEU A 123 -14.88 0.13 2.11
C LEU A 123 -15.61 0.75 3.30
N SER A 124 -16.75 0.16 3.70
CA SER A 124 -17.52 0.58 4.87
C SER A 124 -16.80 0.34 6.21
N GLU A 125 -15.79 -0.52 6.25
CA GLU A 125 -15.04 -0.86 7.46
C GLU A 125 -13.71 -0.11 7.58
N LEU A 126 -13.26 0.60 6.53
CA LEU A 126 -11.97 1.29 6.52
C LEU A 126 -11.80 2.30 7.67
N HIS A 127 -12.89 2.93 8.12
CA HIS A 127 -12.87 3.89 9.24
C HIS A 127 -12.68 3.21 10.61
N GLN A 128 -12.84 1.89 10.69
CA GLN A 128 -12.74 1.11 11.94
C GLN A 128 -11.34 0.50 12.13
N ILE A 129 -10.53 0.46 11.10
CA ILE A 129 -9.20 -0.13 11.13
C ILE A 129 -8.12 0.96 11.24
N ASN A 130 -6.94 0.58 11.73
CA ASN A 130 -5.78 1.47 11.72
C ASN A 130 -5.15 1.49 10.31
N PHE A 131 -5.78 2.21 9.41
CA PHE A 131 -5.36 2.36 8.02
C PHE A 131 -4.28 3.43 7.91
N VAL A 132 -3.16 3.09 7.30
CA VAL A 132 -1.97 3.94 7.16
C VAL A 132 -1.59 4.03 5.68
N PRO A 133 -1.32 5.20 5.13
CA PRO A 133 -1.41 6.54 5.72
C PRO A 133 -2.85 6.98 6.03
N LYS A 134 -3.02 7.98 6.88
CA LYS A 134 -4.35 8.50 7.31
C LYS A 134 -5.01 9.35 6.23
N ILE A 135 -5.33 8.73 5.09
CA ILE A 135 -5.90 9.39 3.91
C ILE A 135 -7.35 8.93 3.62
N TYR A 136 -8.04 8.37 4.62
CA TYR A 136 -9.36 7.79 4.43
C TYR A 136 -10.34 8.71 3.69
N GLU A 137 -10.50 9.95 4.14
CA GLU A 137 -11.44 10.89 3.53
C GLU A 137 -11.08 11.23 2.08
N SER A 138 -9.79 11.45 1.81
CA SER A 138 -9.29 11.71 0.45
C SER A 138 -9.45 10.50 -0.46
N LEU A 139 -9.25 9.30 0.06
CA LEU A 139 -9.45 8.05 -0.67
C LEU A 139 -10.93 7.84 -1.01
N MET A 140 -11.83 8.04 -0.03
CA MET A 140 -13.27 7.91 -0.28
C MET A 140 -13.77 8.92 -1.30
N LYS A 141 -13.31 10.17 -1.22
CA LYS A 141 -13.63 11.20 -2.21
C LYS A 141 -13.09 10.85 -3.60
N TYR A 142 -11.89 10.27 -3.68
CA TYR A 142 -11.35 9.77 -4.94
C TYR A 142 -12.22 8.67 -5.55
N ILE A 143 -12.68 7.72 -4.73
CA ILE A 143 -13.56 6.62 -5.16
C ILE A 143 -14.87 7.17 -5.75
N GLU A 144 -15.42 8.21 -5.15
CA GLU A 144 -16.67 8.84 -5.59
C GLU A 144 -16.50 9.70 -6.84
N THR A 145 -15.42 10.47 -6.94
CA THR A 145 -15.25 11.54 -7.93
C THR A 145 -14.22 11.25 -9.02
N GLY A 146 -13.37 10.25 -8.81
CA GLY A 146 -12.21 9.99 -9.66
C GLY A 146 -11.06 10.98 -9.52
N VAL A 147 -11.14 11.93 -8.57
CA VAL A 147 -10.12 12.96 -8.35
C VAL A 147 -9.54 12.86 -6.96
N PHE A 148 -8.22 12.70 -6.88
CA PHE A 148 -7.48 12.73 -5.62
C PHE A 148 -6.83 14.10 -5.41
N PHE A 149 -7.07 14.70 -4.25
CA PHE A 149 -6.45 15.97 -3.88
C PHE A 149 -6.08 15.97 -2.38
N PRO A 150 -4.85 16.33 -2.02
CA PRO A 150 -3.76 16.71 -2.91
C PRO A 150 -3.16 15.49 -3.66
N SER A 151 -2.58 15.73 -4.83
CA SER A 151 -1.91 14.68 -5.64
C SER A 151 -0.52 14.31 -5.10
N PHE A 152 0.06 15.16 -4.29
CA PHE A 152 1.28 14.92 -3.51
C PHE A 152 0.96 15.14 -2.03
N TRP A 153 1.38 14.19 -1.20
CA TRP A 153 1.17 14.23 0.24
C TRP A 153 2.48 14.04 0.98
N GLU A 154 2.80 14.97 1.87
CA GLU A 154 3.92 14.86 2.80
C GLU A 154 3.40 14.52 4.20
N THR A 155 3.96 13.49 4.83
CA THR A 155 3.53 13.07 6.14
C THR A 155 4.71 12.74 7.06
N HIS A 156 4.55 13.10 8.32
CA HIS A 156 5.40 12.69 9.42
C HIS A 156 4.69 11.54 10.16
N ILE A 157 5.10 10.31 9.89
CA ILE A 157 4.45 9.09 10.39
C ILE A 157 4.17 9.13 11.90
N HIS A 158 5.04 9.77 12.69
CA HIS A 158 4.89 9.83 14.14
C HIS A 158 3.72 10.66 14.64
N GLU A 159 3.27 11.64 13.89
CA GLU A 159 2.12 12.47 14.26
C GLU A 159 0.80 11.78 14.01
N GLU A 160 0.79 10.83 13.07
CA GLU A 160 -0.42 10.12 12.65
C GLU A 160 -0.69 8.83 13.43
N LEU A 161 0.30 8.26 14.09
CA LEU A 161 0.20 6.99 14.82
C LEU A 161 -0.01 7.14 16.34
N ARG A 162 -0.22 8.36 16.82
CA ARG A 162 -0.48 8.66 18.25
C ARG A 162 -1.95 8.59 18.60
#